data_7acbed6d969929be43b2558945850e83
#
_entry.id   7acbed6d969929be43b2558945850e83
#
_cell.length_a   1.000
_cell.length_b   1.000
_cell.length_c   1.000
_cell.angle_alpha   90.00
_cell.angle_beta   90.00
_cell.angle_gamma   90.00
#
_symmetry.space_group_name_H-M   'P 1'
#
loop_
_entity.id
_entity.type
_entity.pdbx_description
1 polymer ?
#
loop_
_entity_poly.entity_id
_entity_poly.type
_entity_poly.pdbx_seq_one_letter_code
_entity_poly.pdbx_strand_id
1 'polypeptide(L)'
;MSTSPTHRAIDAVWRIESARVIAGLARMLRDLDLAEELAQDALVAALETWPRDGVPDNPGAWLMTTAKRRAIDRLRRLQLLDRKHEELARELEDIQDERRSRDEDALDHDIDDDLLRLVFVSCHPVLSMDARVALTLRLLCGLATDEIARAFLTSEPTVA
;
A
#
# COMPACT_ATOMS: atom_id res chain seq x y z
N MET A 1 -25.29 -14.04 -7.52
CA MET A 1 -24.25 -14.05 -8.60
C MET A 1 -23.06 -14.84 -8.09
N SER A 2 -22.75 -15.98 -8.72
CA SER A 2 -21.63 -16.82 -8.25
C SER A 2 -20.31 -16.16 -8.57
N THR A 3 -19.57 -15.79 -7.55
CA THR A 3 -18.20 -15.28 -7.67
C THR A 3 -17.33 -16.36 -8.32
N SER A 4 -16.62 -16.04 -9.40
CA SER A 4 -15.71 -16.97 -10.11
C SER A 4 -14.74 -17.64 -9.13
N PRO A 5 -14.32 -18.89 -9.35
CA PRO A 5 -13.28 -19.55 -8.55
C PRO A 5 -12.01 -18.71 -8.44
N THR A 6 -11.61 -18.03 -9.53
CA THR A 6 -10.45 -17.14 -9.56
C THR A 6 -10.62 -15.93 -8.64
N HIS A 7 -11.80 -15.31 -8.60
CA HIS A 7 -12.04 -14.18 -7.71
C HIS A 7 -11.94 -14.59 -6.23
N ARG A 8 -12.46 -15.76 -5.87
CA ARG A 8 -12.32 -16.30 -4.50
C ARG A 8 -10.85 -16.56 -4.14
N ALA A 9 -10.07 -17.05 -5.09
CA ALA A 9 -8.64 -17.23 -4.88
C ALA A 9 -7.92 -15.88 -4.68
N ILE A 10 -8.28 -14.85 -5.47
CA ILE A 10 -7.75 -13.49 -5.33
C ILE A 10 -8.09 -12.92 -3.95
N ASP A 11 -9.33 -13.04 -3.50
CA ASP A 11 -9.76 -12.56 -2.18
C ASP A 11 -8.98 -13.25 -1.04
N ALA A 12 -8.79 -14.58 -1.15
CA ALA A 12 -8.03 -15.33 -0.16
C ALA A 12 -6.56 -14.90 -0.10
N VAL A 13 -5.92 -14.74 -1.27
CA VAL A 13 -4.53 -14.24 -1.37
C VAL A 13 -4.42 -12.83 -0.81
N TRP A 14 -5.34 -11.95 -1.16
CA TRP A 14 -5.34 -10.58 -0.67
C TRP A 14 -5.42 -10.49 0.85
N ARG A 15 -6.30 -11.25 1.47
CA ARG A 15 -6.42 -11.29 2.95
C ARG A 15 -5.14 -11.73 3.65
N ILE A 16 -4.35 -12.59 3.02
CA ILE A 16 -3.08 -13.08 3.56
C ILE A 16 -1.93 -12.10 3.30
N GLU A 17 -1.84 -11.55 2.09
CA GLU A 17 -0.66 -10.83 1.63
C GLU A 17 -0.78 -9.30 1.71
N SER A 18 -1.99 -8.74 1.85
CA SER A 18 -2.20 -7.28 1.82
C SER A 18 -1.38 -6.54 2.88
N ALA A 19 -1.34 -7.05 4.11
CA ALA A 19 -0.57 -6.43 5.19
C ALA A 19 0.94 -6.34 4.87
N ARG A 20 1.51 -7.40 4.26
CA ARG A 20 2.91 -7.43 3.85
C ARG A 20 3.20 -6.46 2.70
N VAL A 21 2.30 -6.40 1.73
CA VAL A 21 2.44 -5.47 0.59
C VAL A 21 2.36 -4.03 1.08
N ILE A 22 1.37 -3.69 1.90
CA ILE A 22 1.20 -2.34 2.47
C ILE A 22 2.41 -1.97 3.34
N ALA A 23 2.86 -2.87 4.22
CA ALA A 23 4.00 -2.63 5.10
C ALA A 23 5.29 -2.34 4.30
N GLY A 24 5.59 -3.16 3.29
CA GLY A 24 6.75 -2.95 2.42
C GLY A 24 6.70 -1.65 1.64
N LEU A 25 5.52 -1.26 1.12
CA LEU A 25 5.32 0.02 0.45
C LEU A 25 5.42 1.20 1.43
N ALA A 26 4.81 1.11 2.62
CA ALA A 26 4.84 2.17 3.63
C ALA A 26 6.28 2.47 4.08
N ARG A 27 7.13 1.44 4.20
CA ARG A 27 8.56 1.63 4.46
C ARG A 27 9.24 2.42 3.34
N MET A 28 8.98 2.06 2.09
CA MET A 28 9.60 2.67 0.92
C MET A 28 9.13 4.12 0.70
N LEU A 29 7.83 4.36 0.85
CA LEU A 29 7.18 5.64 0.55
C LEU A 29 7.16 6.60 1.75
N ARG A 30 7.24 6.06 2.99
CA ARG A 30 7.00 6.79 4.25
C ARG A 30 5.63 7.48 4.31
N ASP A 31 4.68 6.93 3.58
CA ASP A 31 3.31 7.39 3.44
C ASP A 31 2.40 6.17 3.41
N LEU A 32 1.56 6.02 4.44
CA LEU A 32 0.70 4.85 4.61
C LEU A 32 -0.50 4.91 3.65
N ASP A 33 -1.06 6.09 3.43
CA ASP A 33 -2.22 6.27 2.56
C ASP A 33 -1.85 5.94 1.11
N LEU A 34 -0.70 6.45 0.66
CA LEU A 34 -0.17 6.13 -0.66
C LEU A 34 0.22 4.65 -0.79
N ALA A 35 0.74 4.05 0.27
CA ALA A 35 1.07 2.62 0.28
C ALA A 35 -0.21 1.77 0.13
N GLU A 36 -1.28 2.11 0.82
CA GLU A 36 -2.57 1.42 0.71
C GLU A 36 -3.17 1.60 -0.70
N GLU A 37 -3.18 2.82 -1.25
CA GLU A 37 -3.64 3.11 -2.62
C GLU A 37 -2.92 2.21 -3.64
N LEU A 38 -1.59 2.17 -3.60
CA LEU A 38 -0.79 1.40 -4.55
C LEU A 38 -0.91 -0.12 -4.35
N ALA A 39 -1.14 -0.57 -3.13
CA ALA A 39 -1.45 -1.97 -2.85
C ALA A 39 -2.81 -2.36 -3.43
N GLN A 40 -3.83 -1.52 -3.29
CA GLN A 40 -5.16 -1.71 -3.91
C GLN A 40 -5.06 -1.71 -5.43
N ASP A 41 -4.25 -0.84 -6.01
CA ASP A 41 -3.96 -0.83 -7.44
C ASP A 41 -3.36 -2.16 -7.92
N ALA A 42 -2.49 -2.79 -7.13
CA ALA A 42 -1.95 -4.11 -7.45
C ALA A 42 -3.04 -5.20 -7.39
N LEU A 43 -3.99 -5.10 -6.45
CA LEU A 43 -5.16 -5.98 -6.39
C LEU A 43 -6.03 -5.83 -7.65
N VAL A 44 -6.30 -4.59 -8.08
CA VAL A 44 -7.05 -4.34 -9.33
C VAL A 44 -6.35 -4.99 -10.51
N ALA A 45 -5.02 -4.85 -10.63
CA ALA A 45 -4.26 -5.52 -11.67
C ALA A 45 -4.37 -7.05 -11.62
N ALA A 46 -4.41 -7.64 -10.41
CA ALA A 46 -4.63 -9.08 -10.25
C ALA A 46 -6.03 -9.51 -10.72
N LEU A 47 -7.07 -8.72 -10.39
CA LEU A 47 -8.44 -8.95 -10.83
C LEU A 47 -8.60 -8.88 -12.36
N GLU A 48 -7.80 -8.06 -13.03
CA GLU A 48 -7.80 -7.94 -14.50
C GLU A 48 -6.97 -9.04 -15.18
N THR A 49 -5.87 -9.46 -14.58
CA THR A 49 -4.85 -10.31 -15.20
C THR A 49 -5.09 -11.80 -14.92
N TRP A 50 -5.29 -12.18 -13.66
CA TRP A 50 -5.36 -13.59 -13.26
C TRP A 50 -6.56 -14.37 -13.79
N PRO A 51 -7.74 -13.77 -14.09
CA PRO A 51 -8.81 -14.51 -14.76
C PRO A 51 -8.44 -15.01 -16.16
N ARG A 52 -7.47 -14.36 -16.82
CA ARG A 52 -7.01 -14.73 -18.18
C ARG A 52 -5.74 -15.58 -18.13
N ASP A 53 -4.79 -15.22 -17.30
CA ASP A 53 -3.42 -15.75 -17.32
C ASP A 53 -3.22 -16.83 -16.23
N GLY A 54 -4.19 -16.99 -15.33
CA GLY A 54 -4.08 -17.86 -14.16
C GLY A 54 -3.48 -17.16 -12.95
N VAL A 55 -3.71 -17.75 -11.78
CA VAL A 55 -3.07 -17.29 -10.53
C VAL A 55 -1.60 -17.73 -10.56
N PRO A 56 -0.64 -16.81 -10.35
CA PRO A 56 0.79 -17.16 -10.36
C PRO A 56 1.16 -18.12 -9.21
N ASP A 57 2.24 -18.86 -9.35
CA ASP A 57 2.74 -19.80 -8.33
C ASP A 57 3.09 -19.08 -7.00
N ASN A 58 3.56 -17.84 -7.07
CA ASN A 58 3.81 -17.00 -5.90
C ASN A 58 3.02 -15.68 -6.02
N PRO A 59 1.73 -15.69 -5.63
CA PRO A 59 0.86 -14.52 -5.79
C PRO A 59 1.28 -13.34 -4.91
N GLY A 60 1.82 -13.58 -3.71
CA GLY A 60 2.33 -12.52 -2.83
C GLY A 60 3.51 -11.77 -3.45
N ALA A 61 4.48 -12.48 -4.01
CA ALA A 61 5.61 -11.87 -4.72
C ALA A 61 5.16 -11.09 -5.97
N TRP A 62 4.16 -11.60 -6.69
CA TRP A 62 3.59 -10.91 -7.84
C TRP A 62 2.92 -9.58 -7.44
N LEU A 63 2.09 -9.59 -6.38
CA LEU A 63 1.45 -8.39 -5.83
C LEU A 63 2.50 -7.37 -5.38
N MET A 64 3.51 -7.80 -4.62
CA MET A 64 4.59 -6.93 -4.15
C MET A 64 5.35 -6.30 -5.32
N THR A 65 5.72 -7.08 -6.32
CA THR A 65 6.44 -6.59 -7.50
C THR A 65 5.62 -5.59 -8.29
N THR A 66 4.32 -5.87 -8.48
CA THR A 66 3.39 -4.99 -9.21
C THR A 66 3.22 -3.67 -8.46
N ALA A 67 3.02 -3.73 -7.13
CA ALA A 67 2.87 -2.56 -6.29
C ALA A 67 4.16 -1.71 -6.25
N LYS A 68 5.34 -2.32 -6.10
CA LYS A 68 6.64 -1.62 -6.15
C LYS A 68 6.87 -0.92 -7.49
N ARG A 69 6.56 -1.56 -8.62
CA ARG A 69 6.68 -0.91 -9.95
C ARG A 69 5.81 0.34 -10.03
N ARG A 70 4.56 0.26 -9.58
CA ARG A 70 3.64 1.41 -9.56
C ARG A 70 4.15 2.52 -8.63
N ALA A 71 4.73 2.16 -7.48
CA ALA A 71 5.32 3.11 -6.55
C ALA A 71 6.51 3.86 -7.19
N ILE A 72 7.42 3.14 -7.84
CA ILE A 72 8.56 3.74 -8.56
C ILE A 72 8.07 4.68 -9.67
N ASP A 73 7.08 4.26 -10.46
CA ASP A 73 6.51 5.10 -11.51
C ASP A 73 5.83 6.36 -10.93
N ARG A 74 5.17 6.24 -9.78
CA ARG A 74 4.57 7.38 -9.08
C ARG A 74 5.64 8.35 -8.59
N LEU A 75 6.70 7.85 -7.95
CA LEU A 75 7.82 8.67 -7.49
C LEU A 75 8.54 9.38 -8.64
N ARG A 76 8.78 8.69 -9.74
CA ARG A 76 9.37 9.29 -10.96
C ARG A 76 8.52 10.42 -11.52
N ARG A 77 7.19 10.25 -11.55
CA ARG A 77 6.27 11.32 -12.00
C ARG A 77 6.30 12.53 -11.06
N LEU A 78 6.32 12.30 -9.75
CA LEU A 78 6.43 13.37 -8.77
C LEU A 78 7.75 14.13 -8.91
N GLN A 79 8.88 13.42 -9.05
CA GLN A 79 10.19 14.05 -9.28
C GLN A 79 10.25 14.85 -10.59
N LEU A 80 9.57 14.39 -11.65
CA LEU A 80 9.48 15.14 -12.90
C LEU A 80 8.63 16.40 -12.74
N LEU A 81 7.56 16.36 -11.94
CA LEU A 81 6.74 17.52 -11.62
C LEU A 81 7.51 18.51 -10.75
N ASP A 82 8.25 18.04 -9.74
CA ASP A 82 9.10 18.87 -8.87
C ASP A 82 10.21 19.55 -9.69
N ARG A 83 10.87 18.82 -10.59
CA ARG A 83 11.85 19.41 -11.51
C ARG A 83 11.25 20.49 -12.42
N LYS A 84 10.05 20.27 -12.96
CA LYS A 84 9.36 21.30 -13.75
C LYS A 84 8.96 22.50 -12.91
N HIS A 85 8.52 22.28 -11.67
CA HIS A 85 8.25 23.38 -10.73
C HIS A 85 9.54 24.09 -10.31
N GLU A 86 10.65 23.35 -10.12
CA GLU A 86 11.97 23.93 -9.86
C GLU A 86 12.54 24.68 -11.06
N GLU A 87 12.34 24.19 -12.28
CA GLU A 87 12.73 24.92 -13.50
C GLU A 87 11.94 26.21 -13.64
N LEU A 88 10.62 26.20 -13.37
CA LEU A 88 9.78 27.41 -13.31
C LEU A 88 10.14 28.32 -12.14
N ALA A 89 10.52 27.76 -11.00
CA ALA A 89 10.98 28.53 -9.83
C ALA A 89 12.41 29.09 -10.02
N ARG A 90 13.29 28.36 -10.74
CA ARG A 90 14.64 28.82 -11.11
C ARG A 90 14.63 29.94 -12.14
N GLU A 91 13.59 30.05 -12.95
CA GLU A 91 13.35 31.25 -13.75
C GLU A 91 12.97 32.47 -12.88
N LEU A 92 12.64 32.27 -11.60
CA LEU A 92 12.26 33.27 -10.64
C LEU A 92 13.27 33.47 -9.49
N GLU A 93 14.08 32.47 -9.16
CA GLU A 93 15.12 32.56 -8.10
C GLU A 93 16.25 31.56 -8.37
N ASP A 94 17.43 32.07 -8.77
CA ASP A 94 18.70 31.36 -8.72
C ASP A 94 19.04 31.09 -7.25
N ILE A 95 19.31 29.82 -6.85
CA ILE A 95 20.20 29.36 -5.76
C ILE A 95 19.68 28.09 -5.02
N GLN A 96 20.55 27.03 -5.09
CA GLN A 96 20.79 25.90 -4.15
C GLN A 96 19.79 24.75 -4.07
N ASP A 97 20.16 23.50 -3.93
CA ASP A 97 21.41 22.76 -3.72
C ASP A 97 21.18 21.24 -3.95
N GLU A 98 22.22 20.54 -4.30
CA GLU A 98 22.30 19.09 -4.51
C GLU A 98 22.09 18.30 -3.21
N ARG A 99 21.20 17.29 -3.23
CA ARG A 99 21.32 16.03 -2.47
C ARG A 99 20.09 15.13 -2.68
N ARG A 100 20.24 14.03 -3.39
CA ARG A 100 19.63 12.72 -3.07
C ARG A 100 19.89 11.72 -4.19
N SER A 101 20.99 11.04 -4.09
CA SER A 101 21.17 9.71 -4.66
C SER A 101 21.75 8.82 -3.57
N ARG A 102 20.96 7.90 -3.07
CA ARG A 102 21.34 6.64 -2.40
C ARG A 102 20.10 6.09 -1.71
N ASP A 103 19.61 4.96 -2.22
CA ASP A 103 18.91 3.92 -1.44
C ASP A 103 18.10 2.99 -2.37
N GLU A 104 18.73 2.48 -3.46
CA GLU A 104 18.08 1.45 -4.30
C GLU A 104 18.45 0.00 -3.90
N ASP A 105 19.42 -0.22 -3.01
CA ASP A 105 19.99 -1.56 -2.74
C ASP A 105 19.60 -2.21 -1.40
N ALA A 106 18.70 -1.61 -0.60
CA ALA A 106 18.36 -2.13 0.73
C ALA A 106 16.97 -2.81 0.83
N LEU A 107 16.39 -3.26 -0.28
CA LEU A 107 14.96 -3.61 -0.33
C LEU A 107 14.60 -5.08 -0.05
N ASP A 108 15.53 -5.95 0.31
CA ASP A 108 15.24 -7.40 0.35
C ASP A 108 15.35 -8.06 1.73
N HIS A 109 15.50 -7.35 2.83
CA HIS A 109 15.90 -8.00 4.08
C HIS A 109 15.06 -7.72 5.32
N ASP A 110 13.78 -7.32 5.32
CA ASP A 110 13.03 -7.30 6.59
C ASP A 110 11.49 -7.19 6.43
N ILE A 111 10.87 -8.23 5.85
CA ILE A 111 9.40 -8.33 5.77
C ILE A 111 8.77 -8.38 7.17
N ASP A 112 9.42 -9.08 8.12
CA ASP A 112 8.91 -9.21 9.49
C ASP A 112 9.03 -7.89 10.26
N ASP A 113 10.08 -7.11 10.03
CA ASP A 113 10.30 -5.80 10.66
C ASP A 113 9.30 -4.74 10.11
N ASP A 114 8.98 -4.81 8.83
CA ASP A 114 7.98 -3.95 8.20
C ASP A 114 6.57 -4.19 8.76
N LEU A 115 6.19 -5.45 8.96
CA LEU A 115 4.91 -5.80 9.60
C LEU A 115 4.86 -5.33 11.05
N LEU A 116 5.94 -5.51 11.80
CA LEU A 116 6.04 -5.02 13.17
C LEU A 116 5.88 -3.50 13.23
N ARG A 117 6.50 -2.77 12.31
CA ARG A 117 6.33 -1.32 12.19
C ARG A 117 4.88 -0.94 11.92
N LEU A 118 4.20 -1.66 11.04
CA LEU A 118 2.77 -1.44 10.74
C LEU A 118 1.90 -1.66 11.99
N VAL A 119 2.21 -2.68 12.81
CA VAL A 119 1.56 -2.91 14.11
C VAL A 119 1.73 -1.70 15.02
N PHE A 120 2.95 -1.17 15.17
CA PHE A 120 3.20 -0.01 16.02
C PHE A 120 2.45 1.25 15.53
N VAL A 121 2.37 1.47 14.22
CA VAL A 121 1.59 2.58 13.66
C VAL A 121 0.11 2.41 13.97
N SER A 122 -0.44 1.22 13.77
CA SER A 122 -1.86 0.91 14.03
C SER A 122 -2.24 1.03 15.51
N CYS A 123 -1.28 0.75 16.40
CA CYS A 123 -1.47 0.78 17.86
C CYS A 123 -1.00 2.09 18.50
N HIS A 124 -0.75 3.16 17.73
CA HIS A 124 -0.21 4.40 18.26
C HIS A 124 -1.10 5.02 19.36
N PRO A 125 -0.55 5.46 20.51
CA PRO A 125 -1.33 5.91 21.66
C PRO A 125 -2.14 7.20 21.43
N VAL A 126 -1.85 7.96 20.38
CA VAL A 126 -2.64 9.14 19.95
C VAL A 126 -4.02 8.74 19.41
N LEU A 127 -4.16 7.51 18.89
CA LEU A 127 -5.41 7.00 18.36
C LEU A 127 -6.33 6.54 19.50
N SER A 128 -7.64 6.74 19.33
CA SER A 128 -8.64 6.16 20.22
C SER A 128 -8.56 4.62 20.22
N MET A 129 -9.12 3.95 21.22
CA MET A 129 -9.15 2.49 21.27
C MET A 129 -9.87 1.92 20.03
N ASP A 130 -11.01 2.50 19.66
CA ASP A 130 -11.80 2.04 18.51
C ASP A 130 -11.03 2.23 17.20
N ALA A 131 -10.35 3.37 17.03
CA ALA A 131 -9.51 3.62 15.85
C ALA A 131 -8.33 2.63 15.76
N ARG A 132 -7.68 2.31 16.89
CA ARG A 132 -6.60 1.29 16.92
C ARG A 132 -7.11 -0.08 16.50
N VAL A 133 -8.27 -0.50 17.02
CA VAL A 133 -8.86 -1.79 16.68
C VAL A 133 -9.29 -1.79 15.21
N ALA A 134 -9.93 -0.73 14.71
CA ALA A 134 -10.34 -0.63 13.32
C ALA A 134 -9.15 -0.68 12.36
N LEU A 135 -8.08 0.08 12.62
CA LEU A 135 -6.84 0.06 11.82
C LEU A 135 -6.14 -1.30 11.86
N THR A 136 -6.09 -1.94 13.03
CA THR A 136 -5.50 -3.28 13.15
C THR A 136 -6.29 -4.29 12.30
N LEU A 137 -7.61 -4.28 12.38
CA LEU A 137 -8.46 -5.16 11.58
C LEU A 137 -8.30 -4.90 10.08
N ARG A 138 -8.20 -3.63 9.67
CA ARG A 138 -8.02 -3.28 8.28
C ARG A 138 -6.64 -3.65 7.75
N LEU A 139 -5.57 -3.17 8.40
CA LEU A 139 -4.20 -3.27 7.88
C LEU A 139 -3.59 -4.65 8.09
N LEU A 140 -3.84 -5.29 9.24
CA LEU A 140 -3.21 -6.58 9.56
C LEU A 140 -4.10 -7.78 9.24
N CYS A 141 -5.42 -7.64 9.39
CA CYS A 141 -6.36 -8.73 9.12
C CYS A 141 -7.01 -8.64 7.74
N GLY A 142 -6.79 -7.54 6.99
CA GLY A 142 -7.31 -7.36 5.63
C GLY A 142 -8.83 -7.27 5.54
N LEU A 143 -9.51 -6.84 6.63
CA LEU A 143 -10.95 -6.68 6.62
C LEU A 143 -11.35 -5.44 5.82
N ALA A 144 -12.45 -5.55 5.08
CA ALA A 144 -13.05 -4.41 4.40
C ALA A 144 -13.76 -3.48 5.38
N THR A 145 -13.91 -2.20 5.01
CA THR A 145 -14.51 -1.19 5.90
C THR A 145 -15.93 -1.56 6.32
N ASP A 146 -16.72 -2.15 5.41
CA ASP A 146 -18.09 -2.63 5.71
C ASP A 146 -18.09 -3.84 6.66
N GLU A 147 -17.09 -4.72 6.61
CA GLU A 147 -16.93 -5.85 7.56
C GLU A 147 -16.61 -5.32 8.97
N ILE A 148 -15.73 -4.31 9.06
CA ILE A 148 -15.38 -3.64 10.32
C ILE A 148 -16.60 -2.90 10.88
N ALA A 149 -17.32 -2.14 10.06
CA ALA A 149 -18.54 -1.44 10.48
C ALA A 149 -19.59 -2.40 11.04
N ARG A 150 -19.79 -3.56 10.42
CA ARG A 150 -20.67 -4.61 10.95
C ARG A 150 -20.18 -5.18 12.29
N ALA A 151 -18.88 -5.38 12.45
CA ALA A 151 -18.30 -5.87 13.71
C ALA A 151 -18.49 -4.86 14.86
N PHE A 152 -18.41 -3.57 14.58
CA PHE A 152 -18.60 -2.49 15.54
C PHE A 152 -20.07 -2.05 15.70
N LEU A 153 -21.00 -2.67 14.97
CA LEU A 153 -22.43 -2.30 14.92
C LEU A 153 -22.64 -0.80 14.59
N THR A 154 -21.83 -0.29 13.69
CA THR A 154 -21.84 1.11 13.27
C THR A 154 -21.97 1.24 11.74
N SER A 155 -22.04 2.47 11.22
CA SER A 155 -22.13 2.72 9.79
C SER A 155 -20.73 2.75 9.14
N GLU A 156 -20.64 2.35 7.88
CA GLU A 156 -19.41 2.36 7.12
C GLU A 156 -18.72 3.76 7.08
N PRO A 157 -19.45 4.89 6.88
CA PRO A 157 -18.87 6.23 6.94
C PRO A 157 -18.27 6.62 8.29
N THR A 158 -18.63 5.91 9.37
CA THR A 158 -18.08 6.15 10.72
C THR A 158 -16.73 5.46 10.90
N VAL A 159 -16.47 4.41 10.12
CA VAL A 159 -15.22 3.62 10.17
C VAL A 159 -14.21 4.13 9.15
N ALA A 160 -14.67 4.67 8.02
CA ALA A 160 -13.87 5.26 6.97
C ALA A 160 -13.31 6.63 7.39
#